data_fd3435ddb9802233a944a90f8d86b2b2
#
_entry.id   fd3435ddb9802233a944a90f8d86b2b2
#
_cell.length_a   1.000
_cell.length_b   1.000
_cell.length_c   1.000
_cell.angle_alpha   90.00
_cell.angle_beta   90.00
_cell.angle_gamma   90.00
#
_symmetry.space_group_name_H-M   'P 1'
#
loop_
_entity.id
_entity.type
_entity.pdbx_description
1 polymer ?
#
loop_
_entity_poly.entity_id
_entity_poly.type
_entity_poly.pdbx_seq_one_letter_code
_entity_poly.pdbx_strand_id
1 'polypeptide(L)'
;HDIFEDTLDLWNKETLSQALLHKDYINKLADYLFTHDDLTEAGILYDKSIELYNRKNAELWQKAGFIYQKIGSYKKAIDYYLQSDLLIPDNAWNNRHLAQCYRKEGNYQQALEYYNKVEQVQPDNLNLTLQIGQCLMALERYDEALAYFFKVEYLDKKPQNARRAIGWCSF
;
A
#
# COMPACT_ATOMS: atom_id res chain seq x y z
N HIS A 1 8.41 -22.65 -48.39
CA HIS A 1 8.45 -21.27 -47.82
C HIS A 1 7.20 -20.96 -47.02
N ASP A 2 6.01 -21.31 -47.46
CA ASP A 2 4.75 -20.98 -46.82
C ASP A 2 4.47 -21.77 -45.52
N ILE A 3 4.97 -23.01 -45.44
CA ILE A 3 4.77 -23.86 -44.23
C ILE A 3 5.54 -23.33 -43.00
N PHE A 4 6.65 -22.65 -43.23
CA PHE A 4 7.47 -22.10 -42.13
C PHE A 4 6.89 -20.80 -41.61
N GLU A 5 6.30 -19.95 -42.46
CA GLU A 5 5.61 -18.72 -42.06
C GLU A 5 4.30 -19.04 -41.34
N ASP A 6 3.52 -20.00 -41.82
CA ASP A 6 2.28 -20.46 -41.22
C ASP A 6 2.51 -21.09 -39.83
N THR A 7 3.60 -21.84 -39.66
CA THR A 7 3.96 -22.41 -38.34
C THR A 7 4.47 -21.33 -37.39
N LEU A 8 5.19 -20.31 -37.87
CA LEU A 8 5.66 -19.21 -37.08
C LEU A 8 4.50 -18.33 -36.58
N ASP A 9 3.51 -18.08 -37.43
CA ASP A 9 2.30 -17.32 -37.12
C ASP A 9 1.40 -18.06 -36.12
N LEU A 10 1.24 -19.37 -36.27
CA LEU A 10 0.52 -20.22 -35.33
C LEU A 10 1.22 -20.26 -33.96
N TRP A 11 2.54 -20.36 -33.97
CA TRP A 11 3.34 -20.35 -32.76
C TRP A 11 3.27 -19.00 -32.04
N ASN A 12 3.28 -17.88 -32.77
CA ASN A 12 3.13 -16.55 -32.23
C ASN A 12 1.73 -16.30 -31.65
N LYS A 13 0.66 -16.81 -32.27
CA LYS A 13 -0.71 -16.74 -31.75
C LYS A 13 -0.87 -17.57 -30.48
N GLU A 14 -0.30 -18.76 -30.47
CA GLU A 14 -0.34 -19.63 -29.30
C GLU A 14 0.47 -19.06 -28.13
N THR A 15 1.64 -18.47 -28.40
CA THR A 15 2.47 -17.77 -27.39
C THR A 15 1.77 -16.54 -26.83
N LEU A 16 1.06 -15.76 -27.66
CA LEU A 16 0.26 -14.62 -27.21
C LEU A 16 -0.92 -15.06 -26.36
N SER A 17 -1.62 -16.11 -26.75
CA SER A 17 -2.73 -16.68 -25.98
C SER A 17 -2.23 -17.24 -24.63
N GLN A 18 -1.09 -17.95 -24.63
CA GLN A 18 -0.45 -18.45 -23.43
C GLN A 18 0.05 -17.33 -22.53
N ALA A 19 0.59 -16.23 -23.08
CA ALA A 19 1.01 -15.06 -22.31
C ALA A 19 -0.17 -14.35 -21.63
N LEU A 20 -1.32 -14.23 -22.29
CA LEU A 20 -2.54 -13.66 -21.71
C LEU A 20 -3.11 -14.54 -20.58
N LEU A 21 -3.15 -15.87 -20.81
CA LEU A 21 -3.54 -16.84 -19.79
C LEU A 21 -2.57 -16.83 -18.62
N HIS A 22 -1.28 -16.68 -18.87
CA HIS A 22 -0.23 -16.60 -17.86
C HIS A 22 -0.37 -15.34 -17.01
N LYS A 23 -0.67 -14.17 -17.61
CA LYS A 23 -0.95 -12.93 -16.89
C LYS A 23 -2.10 -13.10 -15.90
N ASP A 24 -3.24 -13.62 -16.36
CA ASP A 24 -4.40 -13.84 -15.51
C ASP A 24 -4.13 -14.88 -14.42
N TYR A 25 -3.42 -15.93 -14.78
CA TYR A 25 -3.03 -16.98 -13.84
C TYR A 25 -2.11 -16.46 -12.73
N ILE A 26 -1.06 -15.69 -13.10
CA ILE A 26 -0.13 -15.10 -12.12
C ILE A 26 -0.89 -14.21 -11.13
N ASN A 27 -1.77 -13.34 -11.61
CA ASN A 27 -2.53 -12.45 -10.74
C ASN A 27 -3.47 -13.22 -9.80
N LYS A 28 -4.21 -14.20 -10.33
CA LYS A 28 -5.10 -15.04 -9.52
C LYS A 28 -4.35 -15.87 -8.50
N LEU A 29 -3.20 -16.41 -8.86
CA LEU A 29 -2.36 -17.16 -7.93
C LEU A 29 -1.76 -16.25 -6.85
N ALA A 30 -1.32 -15.05 -7.22
CA ALA A 30 -0.83 -14.07 -6.26
C ALA A 30 -1.93 -13.66 -5.26
N ASP A 31 -3.14 -13.37 -5.76
CA ASP A 31 -4.29 -13.06 -4.91
C ASP A 31 -4.66 -14.24 -3.98
N TYR A 32 -4.62 -15.46 -4.49
CA TYR A 32 -4.86 -16.66 -3.70
C TYR A 32 -3.83 -16.81 -2.56
N LEU A 33 -2.54 -16.70 -2.89
CA LEU A 33 -1.46 -16.81 -1.89
C LEU A 33 -1.55 -15.67 -0.85
N PHE A 34 -1.88 -14.47 -1.29
CA PHE A 34 -2.11 -13.34 -0.39
C PHE A 34 -3.23 -13.63 0.61
N THR A 35 -4.35 -14.17 0.16
CA THR A 35 -5.50 -14.50 1.03
C THR A 35 -5.23 -15.67 1.98
N HIS A 36 -4.24 -16.51 1.65
CA HIS A 36 -3.79 -17.63 2.49
C HIS A 36 -2.55 -17.32 3.32
N ASP A 37 -2.20 -16.04 3.43
CA ASP A 37 -1.08 -15.53 4.24
C ASP A 37 0.31 -15.99 3.75
N ASP A 38 0.40 -16.44 2.52
CA ASP A 38 1.65 -16.84 1.87
C ASP A 38 2.30 -15.62 1.18
N LEU A 39 2.69 -14.65 2.02
CA LEU A 39 3.01 -13.30 1.59
C LEU A 39 4.28 -13.23 0.73
N THR A 40 5.28 -14.04 1.02
CA THR A 40 6.55 -14.04 0.27
C THR A 40 6.34 -14.45 -1.18
N GLU A 41 5.67 -15.57 -1.39
CA GLU A 41 5.36 -16.09 -2.72
C GLU A 41 4.39 -15.18 -3.48
N ALA A 42 3.40 -14.63 -2.78
CA ALA A 42 2.50 -13.63 -3.36
C ALA A 42 3.26 -12.39 -3.85
N GLY A 43 4.21 -11.88 -3.06
CA GLY A 43 5.05 -10.76 -3.43
C GLY A 43 5.87 -11.02 -4.69
N ILE A 44 6.50 -12.19 -4.78
CA ILE A 44 7.28 -12.60 -5.96
C ILE A 44 6.39 -12.66 -7.22
N LEU A 45 5.17 -13.18 -7.09
CA LEU A 45 4.25 -13.26 -8.24
C LEU A 45 3.73 -11.90 -8.66
N TYR A 46 3.44 -10.99 -7.72
CA TYR A 46 3.07 -9.62 -8.07
C TYR A 46 4.24 -8.87 -8.72
N ASP A 47 5.47 -9.05 -8.26
CA ASP A 47 6.66 -8.50 -8.90
C ASP A 47 6.77 -8.94 -10.37
N LYS A 48 6.62 -10.25 -10.61
CA LYS A 48 6.62 -10.80 -11.99
C LYS A 48 5.48 -10.24 -12.82
N SER A 49 4.28 -10.15 -12.27
CA SER A 49 3.12 -9.60 -12.97
C SER A 49 3.33 -8.14 -13.35
N ILE A 50 3.87 -7.33 -12.44
CA ILE A 50 4.19 -5.93 -12.70
C ILE A 50 5.25 -5.82 -13.79
N GLU A 51 6.36 -6.56 -13.65
CA GLU A 51 7.47 -6.52 -14.58
C GLU A 51 7.08 -6.89 -16.01
N LEU A 52 6.34 -7.98 -16.16
CA LEU A 52 6.01 -8.55 -17.46
C LEU A 52 4.81 -7.87 -18.14
N TYR A 53 3.80 -7.45 -17.38
CA TYR A 53 2.50 -7.13 -17.96
C TYR A 53 1.86 -5.83 -17.47
N ASN A 54 2.16 -5.39 -16.27
CA ASN A 54 1.29 -4.46 -15.54
C ASN A 54 1.99 -3.24 -14.94
N ARG A 55 3.08 -2.75 -15.54
CA ARG A 55 3.83 -1.58 -15.03
C ARG A 55 2.98 -0.31 -14.86
N LYS A 56 1.88 -0.19 -15.61
CA LYS A 56 0.97 0.96 -15.54
C LYS A 56 -0.25 0.71 -14.64
N ASN A 57 -0.27 -0.36 -13.88
CA ASN A 57 -1.37 -0.68 -12.97
C ASN A 57 -1.04 -0.25 -11.54
N ALA A 58 -1.56 0.92 -11.14
CA ALA A 58 -1.33 1.49 -9.81
C ALA A 58 -1.79 0.56 -8.67
N GLU A 59 -2.90 -0.16 -8.86
CA GLU A 59 -3.44 -1.09 -7.86
C GLU A 59 -2.48 -2.26 -7.59
N LEU A 60 -1.83 -2.79 -8.63
CA LEU A 60 -0.84 -3.86 -8.44
C LEU A 60 0.40 -3.38 -7.70
N TRP A 61 0.87 -2.16 -7.97
CA TRP A 61 1.93 -1.55 -7.18
C TRP A 61 1.53 -1.40 -5.70
N GLN A 62 0.27 -1.02 -5.43
CA GLN A 62 -0.25 -0.94 -4.06
C GLN A 62 -0.31 -2.31 -3.38
N LYS A 63 -0.83 -3.32 -4.07
CA LYS A 63 -0.90 -4.69 -3.54
C LYS A 63 0.48 -5.24 -3.21
N ALA A 64 1.43 -5.11 -4.13
CA ALA A 64 2.81 -5.53 -3.91
C ALA A 64 3.47 -4.75 -2.76
N GLY A 65 3.30 -3.43 -2.74
CA GLY A 65 3.79 -2.57 -1.65
C GLY A 65 3.23 -2.98 -0.29
N PHE A 66 1.95 -3.29 -0.22
CA PHE A 66 1.30 -3.75 1.01
C PHE A 66 1.87 -5.09 1.51
N ILE A 67 2.15 -6.01 0.62
CA ILE A 67 2.81 -7.28 0.97
C ILE A 67 4.19 -7.03 1.57
N TYR A 68 5.01 -6.20 0.89
CA TYR A 68 6.35 -5.89 1.40
C TYR A 68 6.31 -5.12 2.73
N GLN A 69 5.31 -4.27 2.92
CA GLN A 69 5.06 -3.64 4.22
C GLN A 69 4.74 -4.68 5.31
N LYS A 70 3.90 -5.66 5.01
CA LYS A 70 3.54 -6.75 5.93
C LYS A 70 4.72 -7.63 6.30
N ILE A 71 5.61 -7.90 5.36
CA ILE A 71 6.84 -8.68 5.57
C ILE A 71 7.89 -7.87 6.36
N GLY A 72 7.75 -6.55 6.43
CA GLY A 72 8.69 -5.66 7.09
C GLY A 72 9.77 -5.08 6.16
N SER A 73 9.66 -5.31 4.86
CA SER A 73 10.53 -4.70 3.83
C SER A 73 10.07 -3.29 3.49
N TYR A 74 10.17 -2.38 4.45
CA TYR A 74 9.58 -1.04 4.35
C TYR A 74 10.17 -0.20 3.21
N LYS A 75 11.48 -0.27 2.95
CA LYS A 75 12.13 0.44 1.84
C LYS A 75 11.54 0.02 0.50
N LYS A 76 11.41 -1.28 0.28
CA LYS A 76 10.80 -1.81 -0.95
C LYS A 76 9.33 -1.42 -1.06
N ALA A 77 8.59 -1.47 0.03
CA ALA A 77 7.20 -1.02 0.08
C ALA A 77 7.07 0.46 -0.30
N ILE A 78 7.94 1.32 0.21
CA ILE A 78 7.99 2.75 -0.14
C ILE A 78 8.17 2.92 -1.64
N ASP A 79 9.15 2.26 -2.24
CA ASP A 79 9.40 2.35 -3.69
C ASP A 79 8.15 1.97 -4.49
N TYR A 80 7.44 0.93 -4.07
CA TYR A 80 6.23 0.45 -4.75
C TYR A 80 5.04 1.41 -4.59
N TYR A 81 4.85 1.97 -3.40
CA TYR A 81 3.82 2.99 -3.17
C TYR A 81 4.12 4.29 -3.94
N LEU A 82 5.40 4.66 -4.08
CA LEU A 82 5.80 5.80 -4.91
C LEU A 82 5.52 5.56 -6.39
N GLN A 83 5.72 4.35 -6.89
CA GLN A 83 5.33 3.99 -8.27
C GLN A 83 3.81 4.10 -8.46
N SER A 84 3.02 3.68 -7.49
CA SER A 84 1.57 3.86 -7.52
C SER A 84 1.18 5.34 -7.52
N ASP A 85 1.83 6.16 -6.71
CA ASP A 85 1.57 7.61 -6.62
C ASP A 85 1.89 8.34 -7.93
N LEU A 86 2.92 7.91 -8.67
CA LEU A 86 3.23 8.42 -10.00
C LEU A 86 2.10 8.15 -11.01
N LEU A 87 1.38 7.05 -10.85
CA LEU A 87 0.30 6.66 -11.75
C LEU A 87 -1.05 7.27 -11.35
N ILE A 88 -1.33 7.30 -10.07
CA ILE A 88 -2.56 7.87 -9.47
C ILE A 88 -2.14 8.72 -8.27
N PRO A 89 -1.89 10.02 -8.46
CA PRO A 89 -1.46 10.91 -7.40
C PRO A 89 -2.50 11.10 -6.31
N ASP A 90 -2.02 11.41 -5.10
CA ASP A 90 -2.82 11.84 -3.95
C ASP A 90 -3.89 10.84 -3.47
N ASN A 91 -3.69 9.56 -3.72
CA ASN A 91 -4.54 8.53 -3.16
C ASN A 91 -4.33 8.44 -1.63
N ALA A 92 -5.41 8.68 -0.86
CA ALA A 92 -5.33 8.74 0.61
C ALA A 92 -4.86 7.41 1.24
N TRP A 93 -5.30 6.29 0.72
CA TRP A 93 -4.86 4.96 1.17
C TRP A 93 -3.35 4.79 0.95
N ASN A 94 -2.89 5.11 -0.26
CA ASN A 94 -1.48 5.02 -0.63
C ASN A 94 -0.60 5.95 0.24
N ASN A 95 -1.03 7.20 0.42
CA ASN A 95 -0.33 8.17 1.27
C ASN A 95 -0.23 7.72 2.73
N ARG A 96 -1.28 7.11 3.26
CA ARG A 96 -1.27 6.55 4.62
C ARG A 96 -0.24 5.45 4.77
N HIS A 97 -0.19 4.52 3.84
CA HIS A 97 0.77 3.40 3.86
C HIS A 97 2.21 3.87 3.63
N LEU A 98 2.43 4.85 2.74
CA LEU A 98 3.72 5.52 2.59
C LEU A 98 4.19 6.13 3.92
N ALA A 99 3.33 6.89 4.57
CA ALA A 99 3.64 7.52 5.86
C ALA A 99 4.01 6.47 6.93
N GLN A 100 3.24 5.38 7.00
CA GLN A 100 3.53 4.28 7.93
C GLN A 100 4.89 3.64 7.67
N CYS A 101 5.25 3.41 6.42
CA CYS A 101 6.53 2.82 6.04
C CYS A 101 7.69 3.78 6.35
N TYR A 102 7.57 5.06 6.03
CA TYR A 102 8.57 6.07 6.40
C TYR A 102 8.76 6.17 7.91
N ARG A 103 7.67 6.12 8.68
CA ARG A 103 7.75 6.12 10.14
C ARG A 103 8.49 4.89 10.67
N LYS A 104 8.23 3.71 10.10
CA LYS A 104 8.93 2.46 10.45
C LYS A 104 10.42 2.50 10.11
N GLU A 105 10.80 3.21 9.06
CA GLU A 105 12.20 3.45 8.70
C GLU A 105 12.85 4.57 9.55
N GLY A 106 12.11 5.20 10.43
CA GLY A 106 12.60 6.32 11.25
C GLY A 106 12.66 7.65 10.52
N ASN A 107 12.13 7.73 9.31
CA ASN A 107 12.04 8.96 8.54
C ASN A 107 10.75 9.72 8.86
N TYR A 108 10.73 10.31 10.04
CA TYR A 108 9.54 10.95 10.59
C TYR A 108 9.12 12.21 9.83
N GLN A 109 10.05 12.94 9.24
CA GLN A 109 9.74 14.12 8.44
C GLN A 109 8.94 13.75 7.19
N GLN A 110 9.39 12.74 6.44
CA GLN A 110 8.66 12.24 5.27
C GLN A 110 7.31 11.62 5.67
N ALA A 111 7.29 10.87 6.76
CA ALA A 111 6.05 10.31 7.29
C ALA A 111 5.03 11.41 7.60
N LEU A 112 5.46 12.50 8.24
CA LEU A 112 4.61 13.63 8.58
C LEU A 112 4.02 14.30 7.33
N GLU A 113 4.82 14.48 6.28
CA GLU A 113 4.35 15.06 5.01
C GLU A 113 3.20 14.25 4.39
N TYR A 114 3.33 12.93 4.34
CA TYR A 114 2.28 12.06 3.81
C TYR A 114 1.08 11.93 4.74
N TYR A 115 1.28 11.89 6.06
CA TYR A 115 0.16 11.94 7.02
C TYR A 115 -0.63 13.24 6.92
N ASN A 116 0.02 14.38 6.71
CA ASN A 116 -0.65 15.66 6.53
C ASN A 116 -1.54 15.67 5.27
N LYS A 117 -1.12 15.04 4.19
CA LYS A 117 -1.96 14.86 2.99
C LYS A 117 -3.23 14.05 3.32
N VAL A 118 -3.11 13.01 4.13
CA VAL A 118 -4.27 12.19 4.57
C VAL A 118 -5.17 12.98 5.51
N GLU A 119 -4.60 13.79 6.41
CA GLU A 119 -5.36 14.63 7.34
C GLU A 119 -6.28 15.63 6.61
N GLN A 120 -5.85 16.17 5.47
CA GLN A 120 -6.67 17.08 4.67
C GLN A 120 -8.00 16.47 4.23
N VAL A 121 -8.05 15.16 4.01
CA VAL A 121 -9.26 14.44 3.61
C VAL A 121 -9.93 13.67 4.74
N GLN A 122 -9.23 13.44 5.84
CA GLN A 122 -9.71 12.71 7.02
C GLN A 122 -9.30 13.42 8.33
N PRO A 123 -9.75 14.66 8.57
CA PRO A 123 -9.26 15.50 9.67
C PRO A 123 -9.58 14.97 11.06
N ASP A 124 -10.63 14.20 11.22
CA ASP A 124 -11.12 13.69 12.52
C ASP A 124 -10.83 12.20 12.73
N ASN A 125 -9.86 11.66 12.02
CA ASN A 125 -9.45 10.28 12.22
C ASN A 125 -8.54 10.17 13.46
N LEU A 126 -9.04 9.50 14.49
CA LEU A 126 -8.34 9.33 15.78
C LEU A 126 -6.95 8.72 15.61
N ASN A 127 -6.85 7.65 14.86
CA ASN A 127 -5.61 6.90 14.66
C ASN A 127 -4.57 7.73 13.90
N LEU A 128 -5.00 8.43 12.86
CA LEU A 128 -4.15 9.34 12.09
C LEU A 128 -3.63 10.49 12.95
N THR A 129 -4.50 11.10 13.74
CA THR A 129 -4.16 12.19 14.67
C THR A 129 -3.09 11.74 15.67
N LEU A 130 -3.24 10.53 16.22
CA LEU A 130 -2.25 9.93 17.12
C LEU A 130 -0.91 9.72 16.43
N GLN A 131 -0.91 9.19 15.21
CA GLN A 131 0.32 8.93 14.46
C GLN A 131 1.06 10.21 14.08
N ILE A 132 0.35 11.27 13.74
CA ILE A 132 0.94 12.60 13.51
C ILE A 132 1.60 13.12 14.79
N GLY A 133 0.90 13.07 15.92
CA GLY A 133 1.45 13.46 17.21
C GLY A 133 2.73 12.71 17.57
N GLN A 134 2.75 11.40 17.33
CA GLN A 134 3.95 10.56 17.55
C GLN A 134 5.12 10.95 16.64
N CYS A 135 4.86 11.28 15.36
CA CYS A 135 5.90 11.76 14.45
C CYS A 135 6.46 13.11 14.91
N LEU A 136 5.61 14.02 15.36
CA LEU A 136 6.02 15.33 15.89
C LEU A 136 6.85 15.18 17.16
N MET A 137 6.49 14.25 18.04
CA MET A 137 7.31 13.91 19.24
C MET A 137 8.70 13.43 18.82
N ALA A 138 8.78 12.53 17.86
CA ALA A 138 10.06 12.00 17.36
C ALA A 138 10.94 13.07 16.70
N LEU A 139 10.32 14.11 16.13
CA LEU A 139 10.99 15.28 15.56
C LEU A 139 11.29 16.37 16.60
N GLU A 140 11.03 16.11 17.89
CA GLU A 140 11.19 17.07 18.97
C GLU A 140 10.35 18.37 18.83
N ARG A 141 9.28 18.31 18.06
CA ARG A 141 8.29 19.38 17.86
C ARG A 141 7.19 19.27 18.92
N TYR A 142 7.58 19.47 20.18
CA TYR A 142 6.76 19.12 21.34
C TYR A 142 5.47 19.92 21.47
N ASP A 143 5.49 21.21 21.18
CA ASP A 143 4.27 22.05 21.26
C ASP A 143 3.20 21.62 20.26
N GLU A 144 3.62 21.32 19.04
CA GLU A 144 2.73 20.83 17.99
C GLU A 144 2.24 19.41 18.34
N ALA A 145 3.12 18.53 18.82
CA ALA A 145 2.75 17.19 19.26
C ALA A 145 1.70 17.23 20.37
N LEU A 146 1.86 18.11 21.35
CA LEU A 146 0.93 18.29 22.45
C LEU A 146 -0.47 18.69 21.94
N ALA A 147 -0.55 19.60 20.98
CA ALA A 147 -1.83 20.00 20.36
C ALA A 147 -2.53 18.78 19.70
N TYR A 148 -1.79 17.92 19.01
CA TYR A 148 -2.33 16.69 18.42
C TYR A 148 -2.77 15.68 19.50
N PHE A 149 -2.07 15.53 20.60
CA PHE A 149 -2.47 14.64 21.68
C PHE A 149 -3.73 15.14 22.40
N PHE A 150 -3.90 16.45 22.58
CA PHE A 150 -5.17 17.01 23.07
C PHE A 150 -6.31 16.74 22.08
N LYS A 151 -6.04 16.86 20.78
CA LYS A 151 -7.03 16.49 19.75
C LYS A 151 -7.39 14.99 19.83
N VAL A 152 -6.43 14.11 20.06
CA VAL A 152 -6.66 12.67 20.29
C VAL A 152 -7.60 12.46 21.47
N GLU A 153 -7.34 13.11 22.60
CA GLU A 153 -8.19 13.03 23.79
C GLU A 153 -9.62 13.51 23.50
N TYR A 154 -9.75 14.61 22.78
CA TYR A 154 -11.05 15.12 22.35
C TYR A 154 -11.79 14.16 21.44
N LEU A 155 -11.12 13.58 20.44
CA LEU A 155 -11.70 12.64 19.49
C LEU A 155 -12.07 11.31 20.14
N ASP A 156 -11.28 10.85 21.12
CA ASP A 156 -11.55 9.61 21.87
C ASP A 156 -12.84 9.72 22.70
N LYS A 157 -13.18 10.89 23.18
CA LYS A 157 -14.43 11.17 23.92
C LYS A 157 -15.66 11.29 23.03
N LYS A 158 -15.53 11.37 21.70
CA LYS A 158 -16.70 11.40 20.81
C LYS A 158 -17.46 10.08 20.87
N PRO A 159 -18.81 10.10 20.89
CA PRO A 159 -19.63 8.88 20.99
C PRO A 159 -19.34 7.84 19.91
N GLN A 160 -18.98 8.28 18.71
CA GLN A 160 -18.65 7.41 17.58
C GLN A 160 -17.38 6.59 17.82
N ASN A 161 -16.33 7.20 18.42
CA ASN A 161 -15.07 6.52 18.76
C ASN A 161 -15.23 5.62 19.98
N ALA A 162 -16.02 6.02 20.97
CA ALA A 162 -16.37 5.21 22.12
C ALA A 162 -17.09 3.92 21.72
N ARG A 163 -18.03 3.99 20.78
CA ARG A 163 -18.71 2.81 20.22
C ARG A 163 -17.76 1.87 19.50
N ARG A 164 -16.78 2.39 18.76
CA ARG A 164 -15.73 1.58 18.12
C ARG A 164 -14.86 0.89 19.17
N ALA A 165 -14.42 1.61 20.19
CA ALA A 165 -13.63 1.06 21.29
C ALA A 165 -14.37 -0.06 22.04
N ILE A 166 -15.66 0.12 22.33
CA ILE A 166 -16.52 -0.90 22.93
C ILE A 166 -16.66 -2.11 22.00
N GLY A 167 -16.86 -1.91 20.70
CA GLY A 167 -16.91 -2.99 19.70
C GLY A 167 -15.62 -3.80 19.65
N TRP A 168 -14.47 -3.18 19.82
CA TRP A 168 -13.16 -3.87 19.89
C TRP A 168 -12.97 -4.64 21.19
N CYS A 169 -13.47 -4.12 22.31
CA CYS A 169 -13.39 -4.78 23.60
C CYS A 169 -14.38 -5.94 23.77
N SER A 170 -15.41 -6.02 22.91
CA SER A 170 -16.43 -7.08 22.94
C SER A 170 -16.02 -8.35 22.19
N PHE A 171 -14.89 -8.33 21.54
CA PHE A 171 -14.26 -9.46 20.87
C PHE A 171 -13.04 -9.93 21.66
#